data_cac0d4f3b76d444f5d9d641c24aaa490
#
_entry.id   cac0d4f3b76d444f5d9d641c24aaa490
#
_cell.length_a   1.000
_cell.length_b   1.000
_cell.length_c   1.000
_cell.angle_alpha   90.00
_cell.angle_beta   90.00
_cell.angle_gamma   90.00
#
_symmetry.space_group_name_H-M   'P 1'
#
loop_
_entity.id
_entity.type
_entity.pdbx_description
1 polymer ?
#
loop_
_entity_poly.entity_id
_entity_poly.type
_entity_poly.pdbx_seq_one_letter_code
_entity_poly.pdbx_strand_id
1 'polypeptide(L)'
;MELVRIRNVKPLQGYVVRVWFTDGSERDIDLEKYLRGPMFEEIRSNPEVFKSVHIGEGKTLSWDNGADIDPDTLYHELAPAWAVESELALNK
;
A
#
# COMPACT_ATOMS: atom_id res chain seq x y z
N MET A 1 -8.47 20.19 9.13
CA MET A 1 -7.35 19.27 9.04
C MET A 1 -7.39 18.49 7.73
N GLU A 2 -6.30 18.49 7.03
CA GLU A 2 -6.22 17.79 5.76
C GLU A 2 -5.81 16.34 5.94
N LEU A 3 -6.43 15.46 5.15
CA LEU A 3 -6.00 14.08 5.12
C LEU A 3 -4.74 13.97 4.27
N VAL A 4 -3.79 13.18 4.74
CA VAL A 4 -2.60 12.90 3.96
C VAL A 4 -2.96 11.90 2.86
N ARG A 5 -2.52 12.19 1.65
CA ARG A 5 -2.78 11.34 0.50
C ARG A 5 -1.49 11.06 -0.22
N ILE A 6 -1.53 10.15 -1.19
CA ILE A 6 -0.35 9.77 -1.94
C ILE A 6 -0.20 10.70 -3.14
N ARG A 7 0.98 11.31 -3.26
CA ARG A 7 1.28 12.20 -4.37
C ARG A 7 1.98 11.49 -5.51
N ASN A 8 2.82 10.50 -5.19
CA ASN A 8 3.57 9.76 -6.19
C ASN A 8 4.00 8.43 -5.64
N VAL A 9 4.33 7.49 -6.52
CA VAL A 9 4.78 6.16 -6.12
C VAL A 9 5.76 5.63 -7.15
N LYS A 10 6.75 4.86 -6.67
CA LYS A 10 7.74 4.23 -7.55
C LYS A 10 8.03 2.84 -7.02
N PRO A 11 7.84 1.79 -7.84
CA PRO A 11 8.23 0.44 -7.40
C PRO A 11 9.74 0.31 -7.32
N LEU A 12 10.20 -0.37 -6.27
CA LEU A 12 11.61 -0.65 -6.05
C LEU A 12 11.81 -2.15 -6.16
N GLN A 13 12.69 -2.72 -5.35
CA GLN A 13 12.96 -4.15 -5.40
C GLN A 13 11.92 -4.94 -4.62
N GLY A 14 11.64 -6.16 -5.09
CA GLY A 14 10.67 -7.03 -4.42
C GLY A 14 9.31 -6.39 -4.36
N TYR A 15 8.73 -6.31 -3.17
CA TYR A 15 7.43 -5.67 -2.97
C TYR A 15 7.54 -4.30 -2.34
N VAL A 16 8.72 -3.70 -2.38
CA VAL A 16 8.96 -2.39 -1.79
C VAL A 16 8.62 -1.31 -2.80
N VAL A 17 7.92 -0.28 -2.33
CA VAL A 17 7.65 0.90 -3.15
C VAL A 17 8.10 2.13 -2.39
N ARG A 18 8.50 3.17 -3.13
CA ARG A 18 8.74 4.47 -2.55
C ARG A 18 7.49 5.30 -2.76
N VAL A 19 6.97 5.85 -1.69
CA VAL A 19 5.72 6.60 -1.72
C VAL A 19 6.00 8.03 -1.25
N TRP A 20 5.52 9.00 -2.02
CA TRP A 20 5.59 10.41 -1.64
C TRP A 20 4.19 10.85 -1.25
N PHE A 21 4.09 11.47 -0.08
CA PHE A 21 2.81 11.90 0.46
C PHE A 21 2.60 13.39 0.25
N THR A 22 1.35 13.83 0.34
CA THR A 22 0.99 15.22 0.09
C THR A 22 1.54 16.17 1.15
N ASP A 23 1.96 15.65 2.30
CA ASP A 23 2.58 16.49 3.33
C ASP A 23 4.07 16.72 3.11
N GLY A 24 4.60 16.21 2.01
CA GLY A 24 6.01 16.37 1.68
C GLY A 24 6.91 15.24 2.15
N SER A 25 6.39 14.31 2.91
CA SER A 25 7.20 13.18 3.38
C SER A 25 7.30 12.10 2.31
N GLU A 26 8.31 11.25 2.45
CA GLU A 26 8.45 10.08 1.59
C GLU A 26 8.88 8.88 2.43
N ARG A 27 8.52 7.69 1.98
CA ARG A 27 8.86 6.45 2.67
C ARG A 27 9.03 5.32 1.70
N ASP A 28 9.94 4.40 2.04
CA ASP A 28 10.05 3.12 1.36
C ASP A 28 9.28 2.10 2.19
N ILE A 29 8.26 1.50 1.58
CA ILE A 29 7.34 0.62 2.29
C ILE A 29 7.33 -0.73 1.61
N ASP A 30 7.54 -1.80 2.41
CA ASP A 30 7.40 -3.16 1.92
C ASP A 30 5.92 -3.54 1.98
N LEU A 31 5.32 -3.74 0.81
CA LEU A 31 3.89 -3.99 0.72
C LEU A 31 3.53 -5.45 0.91
N GLU A 32 4.49 -6.33 1.11
CA GLU A 32 4.21 -7.77 1.15
C GLU A 32 3.09 -8.12 2.10
N LYS A 33 3.06 -7.51 3.27
CA LYS A 33 2.05 -7.83 4.28
C LYS A 33 0.65 -7.40 3.87
N TYR A 34 0.52 -6.51 2.88
CA TYR A 34 -0.78 -6.06 2.40
C TYR A 34 -1.27 -6.87 1.20
N LEU A 35 -0.41 -7.68 0.58
CA LEU A 35 -0.72 -8.36 -0.66
C LEU A 35 -1.34 -9.72 -0.37
N ARG A 36 -2.54 -9.70 0.19
CA ARG A 36 -3.28 -10.91 0.54
C ARG A 36 -4.69 -10.82 -0.01
N GLY A 37 -5.29 -11.97 -0.28
CA GLY A 37 -6.62 -12.03 -0.84
C GLY A 37 -6.60 -12.13 -2.36
N PRO A 38 -7.75 -12.47 -2.98
CA PRO A 38 -7.77 -12.81 -4.41
C PRO A 38 -7.19 -11.74 -5.33
N MET A 39 -7.53 -10.48 -5.11
CA MET A 39 -7.03 -9.41 -5.99
C MET A 39 -5.56 -9.17 -5.80
N PHE A 40 -5.08 -9.28 -4.57
CA PHE A 40 -3.69 -9.02 -4.27
C PHE A 40 -2.77 -10.20 -4.60
N GLU A 41 -3.34 -11.41 -4.71
CA GLU A 41 -2.55 -12.57 -5.12
C GLU A 41 -1.97 -12.39 -6.51
N GLU A 42 -2.74 -11.82 -7.42
CA GLU A 42 -2.26 -11.56 -8.77
C GLU A 42 -1.09 -10.58 -8.74
N ILE A 43 -1.21 -9.55 -7.91
CA ILE A 43 -0.14 -8.56 -7.78
C ILE A 43 1.12 -9.20 -7.21
N ARG A 44 0.93 -10.05 -6.22
CA ARG A 44 2.04 -10.70 -5.54
C ARG A 44 2.77 -11.69 -6.43
N SER A 45 2.04 -12.42 -7.24
CA SER A 45 2.63 -13.50 -8.03
C SER A 45 3.14 -13.04 -9.40
N ASN A 46 2.79 -11.84 -9.83
CA ASN A 46 3.16 -11.34 -11.16
C ASN A 46 3.90 -10.01 -11.05
N PRO A 47 5.24 -9.99 -11.24
CA PRO A 47 5.98 -8.73 -11.13
C PRO A 47 5.51 -7.63 -12.07
N GLU A 48 5.02 -8.00 -13.25
CA GLU A 48 4.52 -6.99 -14.18
C GLU A 48 3.27 -6.31 -13.64
N VAL A 49 2.40 -7.07 -13.01
CA VAL A 49 1.21 -6.49 -12.40
C VAL A 49 1.61 -5.59 -11.23
N PHE A 50 2.55 -6.05 -10.40
CA PHE A 50 3.03 -5.24 -9.29
C PHE A 50 3.58 -3.90 -9.78
N LYS A 51 4.30 -3.91 -10.88
CA LYS A 51 4.91 -2.69 -11.40
C LYS A 51 3.90 -1.72 -12.02
N SER A 52 2.66 -2.17 -12.23
CA SER A 52 1.62 -1.29 -12.73
C SER A 52 1.07 -0.35 -11.67
N VAL A 53 1.63 -0.38 -10.47
CA VAL A 53 1.19 0.46 -9.36
C VAL A 53 1.20 1.94 -9.76
N HIS A 54 0.12 2.63 -9.38
CA HIS A 54 -0.06 4.04 -9.73
C HIS A 54 -0.99 4.70 -8.71
N ILE A 55 -1.19 6.00 -8.87
CA ILE A 55 -2.09 6.76 -8.01
C ILE A 55 -3.48 6.67 -8.61
N GLY A 56 -4.41 6.06 -7.88
CA GLY A 56 -5.77 5.92 -8.34
C GLY A 56 -6.67 7.05 -7.87
N GLU A 57 -7.97 6.86 -8.07
CA GLU A 57 -8.96 7.83 -7.61
C GLU A 57 -8.88 7.92 -6.09
N GLY A 58 -9.08 9.14 -5.58
CA GLY A 58 -8.95 9.36 -4.13
C GLY A 58 -7.51 9.38 -3.66
N LYS A 59 -6.55 9.37 -4.59
CA LYS A 59 -5.14 9.41 -4.28
C LYS A 59 -4.68 8.19 -3.48
N THR A 60 -5.27 7.05 -3.80
CA THR A 60 -4.87 5.77 -3.22
C THR A 60 -3.78 5.12 -4.06
N LEU A 61 -3.13 4.12 -3.46
CA LEU A 61 -2.21 3.28 -4.19
C LEU A 61 -3.03 2.23 -4.94
N SER A 62 -2.93 2.18 -6.26
CA SER A 62 -3.81 1.34 -7.08
C SER A 62 -3.03 0.54 -8.10
N TRP A 63 -3.67 -0.52 -8.60
CA TRP A 63 -3.11 -1.38 -9.64
C TRP A 63 -4.14 -1.57 -10.75
N ASP A 64 -3.66 -2.02 -11.91
CA ASP A 64 -4.52 -2.14 -13.08
C ASP A 64 -5.65 -3.14 -12.91
N ASN A 65 -5.52 -4.08 -11.98
CA ASN A 65 -6.57 -5.08 -11.76
C ASN A 65 -7.68 -4.58 -10.81
N GLY A 66 -7.61 -3.31 -10.39
CA GLY A 66 -8.64 -2.73 -9.53
C GLY A 66 -8.36 -2.79 -8.05
N ALA A 67 -7.26 -3.42 -7.64
CA ALA A 67 -6.89 -3.45 -6.22
C ALA A 67 -6.35 -2.08 -5.80
N ASP A 68 -6.57 -1.71 -4.55
CA ASP A 68 -6.02 -0.46 -4.04
C ASP A 68 -5.72 -0.56 -2.54
N ILE A 69 -4.88 0.35 -2.06
CA ILE A 69 -4.55 0.48 -0.64
C ILE A 69 -4.71 1.93 -0.24
N ASP A 70 -5.41 2.12 0.88
CA ASP A 70 -5.72 3.44 1.41
C ASP A 70 -4.45 4.20 1.83
N PRO A 71 -4.36 5.51 1.51
CA PRO A 71 -3.19 6.30 1.95
C PRO A 71 -2.98 6.28 3.46
N ASP A 72 -4.05 6.30 4.24
CA ASP A 72 -3.93 6.29 5.70
C ASP A 72 -3.24 5.02 6.18
N THR A 73 -3.58 3.89 5.58
CA THR A 73 -2.96 2.61 5.92
C THR A 73 -1.45 2.67 5.76
N LEU A 74 -1.00 3.26 4.66
CA LEU A 74 0.43 3.34 4.38
C LEU A 74 1.12 4.42 5.18
N TYR A 75 0.48 5.57 5.34
CA TYR A 75 1.09 6.69 6.05
C TYR A 75 1.35 6.34 7.51
N HIS A 76 0.41 5.68 8.14
CA HIS A 76 0.53 5.27 9.54
C HIS A 76 1.07 3.86 9.68
N GLU A 77 1.31 3.17 8.57
CA GLU A 77 1.76 1.77 8.53
C GLU A 77 0.89 0.89 9.41
N LEU A 78 -0.42 1.04 9.23
CA LEU A 78 -1.39 0.28 9.99
C LEU A 78 -1.36 -1.19 9.59
N ALA A 79 -1.79 -2.06 10.51
CA ALA A 79 -1.88 -3.47 10.20
C ALA A 79 -2.93 -3.71 9.12
N PRO A 80 -2.70 -4.64 8.19
CA PRO A 80 -3.72 -4.96 7.19
C PRO A 80 -4.93 -5.58 7.86
N ALA A 81 -6.08 -5.51 7.18
CA ALA A 81 -7.34 -5.96 7.78
C ALA A 81 -7.28 -7.41 8.26
N TRP A 82 -6.57 -8.27 7.51
CA TRP A 82 -6.49 -9.68 7.86
C TRP A 82 -5.67 -9.96 9.12
N ALA A 83 -4.90 -8.97 9.59
CA ALA A 83 -4.01 -9.14 10.75
C ALA A 83 -4.41 -8.28 11.94
N VAL A 84 -5.51 -7.54 11.84
CA VAL A 84 -5.88 -6.56 12.85
C VAL A 84 -6.01 -7.16 14.25
N GLU A 85 -6.67 -8.29 14.36
CA GLU A 85 -6.87 -8.90 15.68
C GLU A 85 -5.56 -9.34 16.30
N SER A 86 -4.67 -9.89 15.51
CA SER A 86 -3.35 -10.30 16.01
C SER A 86 -2.57 -9.09 16.51
N GLU A 87 -2.63 -8.00 15.77
CA GLU A 87 -1.92 -6.78 16.17
C GLU A 87 -2.47 -6.25 17.49
N LEU A 88 -3.78 -6.23 17.64
CA LEU A 88 -4.39 -5.75 18.86
C LEU A 88 -4.03 -6.62 20.05
N ALA A 89 -3.97 -7.93 19.85
CA ALA A 89 -3.58 -8.84 20.91
C ALA A 89 -2.15 -8.62 21.36
N LEU A 90 -1.28 -8.33 20.43
CA LEU A 90 0.13 -8.12 20.74
C LEU A 90 0.39 -6.80 21.45
N ASN A 91 -0.50 -5.85 21.31
CA ASN A 91 -0.32 -4.51 21.87
C ASN A 91 -0.93 -4.33 23.24
N LYS A 92 -1.19 -5.41 23.93
CA LYS A 92 -1.75 -5.34 25.26
C LYS A 92 -0.78 -4.81 26.31
#